data_577359a802e0d92c8a1400d5301c3d9f
#
_entry.id   577359a802e0d92c8a1400d5301c3d9f
#
_cell.length_a   1.000
_cell.length_b   1.000
_cell.length_c   1.000
_cell.angle_alpha   90.00
_cell.angle_beta   90.00
_cell.angle_gamma   90.00
#
_symmetry.space_group_name_H-M   'P 1'
#
loop_
_entity.id
_entity.type
_entity.pdbx_description
1 polymer ?
#
loop_
_entity_poly.entity_id
_entity_poly.type
_entity_poly.pdbx_seq_one_letter_code
_entity_poly.pdbx_strand_id
1 'polypeptide(L)'
;MQRSSILLLTCLALFSKASAEVAYEFAPNFITPPPGKETIGDGHGEIAVDSAGNVYVSVQEANAGIQVYGKDGKFIKALSLPASLHGFVIRKVAAGEFIFAAVLGESKVIQANLDGSIVMEIPTASFPAEQRDFVTVSKVKAEDAGKPKPRTEEIASGVKIAETKTELTLKLANGTEKVITKEPGVRAAGGLKLTNCDVAPNGDIYVVDGYGKSWIFVFDSKGKFKSVFGGPGEPLKLANAHKIFVDRRFEPARLMICDRGHKRMLHTSLDGALIGEIATDMRNPSSASFHGDLMCVAEIAGNVSVWDKEGKRVADLGTSPQPTNTPGIAPKDWKAGIVTSPHGITFDNDGNILETEWNKWGRVLRWNRK
;
A
#
# COMPACT_ATOMS: atom_id res chain seq x y z
N MET A 1 -69.96 -4.92 32.78
CA MET A 1 -69.17 -4.09 31.83
C MET A 1 -67.77 -4.68 31.66
N GLN A 2 -67.62 -5.55 30.67
CA GLN A 2 -66.34 -6.16 30.31
C GLN A 2 -65.63 -5.28 29.31
N ARG A 3 -64.39 -4.83 29.60
CA ARG A 3 -63.54 -4.12 28.68
C ARG A 3 -62.61 -5.16 28.01
N SER A 4 -62.81 -5.40 26.71
CA SER A 4 -61.92 -6.20 25.90
C SER A 4 -60.75 -5.34 25.45
N SER A 5 -59.53 -5.70 25.84
CA SER A 5 -58.26 -5.11 25.38
C SER A 5 -57.83 -5.85 24.10
N ILE A 6 -57.82 -5.14 22.99
CA ILE A 6 -57.28 -5.63 21.72
C ILE A 6 -55.79 -5.39 21.75
N LEU A 7 -54.99 -6.47 21.74
CA LEU A 7 -53.57 -6.46 21.61
C LEU A 7 -53.16 -6.38 20.13
N LEU A 8 -52.71 -5.25 19.69
CA LEU A 8 -52.20 -5.06 18.30
C LEU A 8 -50.79 -5.61 18.21
N LEU A 9 -50.65 -6.78 17.59
CA LEU A 9 -49.32 -7.39 17.30
C LEU A 9 -48.80 -6.76 16.01
N THR A 10 -47.86 -5.81 16.14
CA THR A 10 -47.10 -5.29 15.01
C THR A 10 -45.98 -6.27 14.62
N CYS A 11 -46.18 -7.04 13.55
CA CYS A 11 -45.15 -7.81 12.91
C CYS A 11 -44.15 -6.85 12.24
N LEU A 12 -42.97 -6.65 12.84
CA LEU A 12 -41.82 -6.05 12.13
C LEU A 12 -41.30 -7.09 11.13
N ALA A 13 -41.61 -6.92 9.86
CA ALA A 13 -40.98 -7.68 8.79
C ALA A 13 -39.53 -7.20 8.64
N LEU A 14 -38.60 -7.95 9.16
CA LEU A 14 -37.18 -7.83 8.87
C LEU A 14 -36.96 -8.24 7.41
N PHE A 15 -36.97 -7.28 6.48
CA PHE A 15 -36.46 -7.51 5.15
C PHE A 15 -34.93 -7.68 5.26
N SER A 16 -34.44 -8.91 5.33
CA SER A 16 -33.06 -9.20 5.01
C SER A 16 -32.87 -8.88 3.52
N LYS A 17 -32.20 -7.78 3.20
CA LYS A 17 -31.68 -7.58 1.86
C LYS A 17 -30.76 -8.77 1.58
N ALA A 18 -31.19 -9.69 0.73
CA ALA A 18 -30.29 -10.67 0.15
C ALA A 18 -29.14 -9.88 -0.52
N SER A 19 -27.94 -9.97 0.02
CA SER A 19 -26.76 -9.45 -0.61
C SER A 19 -26.66 -10.15 -1.96
N ALA A 20 -26.75 -9.39 -3.06
CA ALA A 20 -26.50 -9.94 -4.38
C ALA A 20 -25.11 -10.59 -4.36
N GLU A 21 -25.01 -11.82 -4.83
CA GLU A 21 -23.73 -12.55 -4.90
C GLU A 21 -22.77 -11.73 -5.77
N VAL A 22 -21.65 -11.32 -5.20
CA VAL A 22 -20.63 -10.53 -5.91
C VAL A 22 -19.77 -11.50 -6.71
N ALA A 23 -20.00 -11.56 -8.01
CA ALA A 23 -19.30 -12.46 -8.92
C ALA A 23 -18.28 -11.73 -9.79
N TYR A 24 -17.12 -12.36 -9.96
CA TYR A 24 -16.04 -11.88 -10.82
C TYR A 24 -15.57 -12.98 -11.76
N GLU A 25 -15.13 -12.59 -12.95
CA GLU A 25 -14.56 -13.47 -13.94
C GLU A 25 -13.17 -12.99 -14.35
N PHE A 26 -12.19 -13.90 -14.33
CA PHE A 26 -10.83 -13.60 -14.76
C PHE A 26 -10.79 -13.20 -16.24
N ALA A 27 -10.15 -12.06 -16.55
CA ALA A 27 -9.90 -11.57 -17.89
C ALA A 27 -8.41 -11.73 -18.24
N PRO A 28 -8.02 -12.69 -19.08
CA PRO A 28 -6.62 -12.92 -19.42
C PRO A 28 -6.07 -11.81 -20.31
N ASN A 29 -4.72 -11.61 -20.22
CA ASN A 29 -3.95 -10.75 -21.12
C ASN A 29 -4.48 -9.31 -21.23
N PHE A 30 -4.90 -8.75 -20.10
CA PHE A 30 -5.43 -7.37 -20.09
C PHE A 30 -4.37 -6.34 -20.47
N ILE A 31 -3.17 -6.40 -19.87
CA ILE A 31 -2.10 -5.44 -20.16
C ILE A 31 -1.27 -5.87 -21.35
N THR A 32 -1.03 -4.93 -22.26
CA THR A 32 -0.06 -5.06 -23.36
C THR A 32 1.25 -4.38 -22.94
N PRO A 33 2.38 -5.09 -22.84
CA PRO A 33 3.67 -4.49 -22.49
C PRO A 33 4.08 -3.33 -23.40
N PRO A 34 4.96 -2.43 -22.92
CA PRO A 34 5.49 -1.35 -23.75
C PRO A 34 6.14 -1.87 -25.06
N PRO A 35 6.16 -1.08 -26.14
CA PRO A 35 6.76 -1.48 -27.41
C PRO A 35 8.20 -1.99 -27.25
N GLY A 36 8.48 -3.15 -27.82
CA GLY A 36 9.81 -3.79 -27.76
C GLY A 36 10.11 -4.51 -26.45
N LYS A 37 9.15 -4.61 -25.51
CA LYS A 37 9.28 -5.37 -24.27
C LYS A 37 8.35 -6.58 -24.27
N GLU A 38 8.82 -7.69 -23.69
CA GLU A 38 8.01 -8.90 -23.48
C GLU A 38 7.15 -8.82 -22.22
N THR A 39 7.54 -7.98 -21.26
CA THR A 39 6.89 -7.79 -19.96
C THR A 39 6.83 -6.31 -19.59
N ILE A 40 6.08 -5.96 -18.57
CA ILE A 40 5.98 -4.56 -18.11
C ILE A 40 7.21 -4.10 -17.32
N GLY A 41 8.07 -5.02 -16.86
CA GLY A 41 9.28 -4.72 -16.07
C GLY A 41 9.10 -5.01 -14.58
N ASP A 42 10.13 -4.76 -13.78
CA ASP A 42 10.14 -5.10 -12.35
C ASP A 42 8.99 -4.40 -11.61
N GLY A 43 8.06 -5.19 -11.09
CA GLY A 43 6.88 -4.76 -10.35
C GLY A 43 7.06 -4.91 -8.85
N HIS A 44 7.00 -3.80 -8.12
CA HIS A 44 6.97 -3.80 -6.64
C HIS A 44 6.28 -2.52 -6.14
N GLY A 45 5.10 -2.29 -6.61
CA GLY A 45 4.44 -1.01 -6.33
C GLY A 45 2.92 -1.11 -6.27
N GLU A 46 2.29 -0.15 -6.89
CA GLU A 46 0.85 0.06 -6.85
C GLU A 46 0.26 0.13 -8.25
N ILE A 47 -1.04 0.05 -8.30
CA ILE A 47 -1.87 0.24 -9.48
C ILE A 47 -3.04 1.17 -9.12
N ALA A 48 -3.34 2.15 -9.95
CA ALA A 48 -4.48 3.04 -9.78
C ALA A 48 -5.13 3.35 -11.12
N VAL A 49 -6.37 3.83 -11.07
CA VAL A 49 -7.14 4.23 -12.27
C VAL A 49 -7.56 5.69 -12.11
N ASP A 50 -7.40 6.48 -13.18
CA ASP A 50 -7.85 7.87 -13.22
C ASP A 50 -9.35 7.97 -13.56
N SER A 51 -9.89 9.19 -13.50
CA SER A 51 -11.31 9.44 -13.83
C SER A 51 -11.67 9.16 -15.28
N ALA A 52 -10.69 9.11 -16.20
CA ALA A 52 -10.89 8.75 -17.61
C ALA A 52 -10.83 7.23 -17.85
N GLY A 53 -10.45 6.43 -16.83
CA GLY A 53 -10.31 4.98 -16.91
C GLY A 53 -8.92 4.53 -17.34
N ASN A 54 -7.92 5.42 -17.44
CA ASN A 54 -6.55 5.01 -17.70
C ASN A 54 -5.96 4.33 -16.47
N VAL A 55 -5.16 3.30 -16.70
CA VAL A 55 -4.52 2.48 -15.67
C VAL A 55 -3.06 2.88 -15.50
N TYR A 56 -2.67 3.19 -14.28
CA TYR A 56 -1.32 3.59 -13.89
C TYR A 56 -0.69 2.47 -13.07
N VAL A 57 0.48 1.99 -13.47
CA VAL A 57 1.19 0.89 -12.80
C VAL A 57 2.60 1.35 -12.48
N SER A 58 3.00 1.30 -11.22
CA SER A 58 4.40 1.59 -10.88
C SER A 58 5.32 0.45 -11.24
N VAL A 59 6.47 0.80 -11.83
CA VAL A 59 7.55 -0.12 -12.20
C VAL A 59 8.88 0.41 -11.69
N GLN A 60 9.78 -0.48 -11.27
CA GLN A 60 11.09 -0.11 -10.71
C GLN A 60 12.14 0.01 -11.82
N GLU A 61 11.83 0.79 -12.84
CA GLU A 61 12.75 1.07 -13.95
C GLU A 61 13.14 2.55 -13.96
N ALA A 62 14.41 2.84 -14.26
CA ALA A 62 14.89 4.20 -14.37
C ALA A 62 14.11 4.96 -15.45
N ASN A 63 13.68 6.19 -15.14
CA ASN A 63 12.90 7.08 -16.00
C ASN A 63 11.52 6.55 -16.42
N ALA A 64 11.00 5.55 -15.73
CA ALA A 64 9.71 4.94 -16.02
C ALA A 64 8.97 4.54 -14.71
N GLY A 65 9.07 5.34 -13.66
CA GLY A 65 8.49 5.02 -12.34
C GLY A 65 7.00 4.67 -12.37
N ILE A 66 6.24 5.17 -13.34
CA ILE A 66 4.85 4.76 -13.62
C ILE A 66 4.67 4.58 -15.13
N GLN A 67 4.07 3.46 -15.52
CA GLN A 67 3.56 3.21 -16.87
C GLN A 67 2.06 3.47 -16.91
N VAL A 68 1.57 4.11 -17.98
CA VAL A 68 0.17 4.45 -18.19
C VAL A 68 -0.38 3.64 -19.36
N TYR A 69 -1.54 3.04 -19.12
CA TYR A 69 -2.26 2.22 -20.07
C TYR A 69 -3.69 2.76 -20.27
N GLY A 70 -4.24 2.58 -21.45
CA GLY A 70 -5.66 2.86 -21.68
C GLY A 70 -6.58 1.89 -20.92
N LYS A 71 -7.85 2.23 -20.86
CA LYS A 71 -8.89 1.35 -20.29
C LYS A 71 -8.99 -0.02 -20.99
N ASP A 72 -8.43 -0.13 -22.20
CA ASP A 72 -8.29 -1.35 -22.97
C ASP A 72 -6.98 -2.12 -22.71
N GLY A 73 -6.16 -1.65 -21.77
CA GLY A 73 -4.89 -2.25 -21.38
C GLY A 73 -3.72 -1.99 -22.34
N LYS A 74 -3.90 -1.14 -23.37
CA LYS A 74 -2.81 -0.79 -24.27
C LYS A 74 -1.91 0.27 -23.67
N PHE A 75 -0.60 0.08 -23.82
CA PHE A 75 0.40 1.05 -23.38
C PHE A 75 0.21 2.41 -24.06
N ILE A 76 0.22 3.48 -23.27
CA ILE A 76 0.14 4.87 -23.74
C ILE A 76 1.49 5.55 -23.61
N LYS A 77 2.06 5.58 -22.40
CA LYS A 77 3.32 6.27 -22.09
C LYS A 77 3.92 5.80 -20.78
N ALA A 78 5.19 6.13 -20.54
CA ALA A 78 5.80 6.09 -19.22
C ALA A 78 5.92 7.52 -18.67
N LEU A 79 5.75 7.66 -17.36
CA LEU A 79 5.98 8.91 -16.63
C LEU A 79 7.38 8.88 -16.02
N SER A 80 8.14 9.95 -16.23
CA SER A 80 9.49 10.12 -15.67
C SER A 80 9.43 10.46 -14.18
N LEU A 81 8.87 9.54 -13.39
CA LEU A 81 8.80 9.61 -11.93
C LEU A 81 9.89 8.71 -11.31
N PRO A 82 10.22 8.88 -10.01
CA PRO A 82 11.25 8.08 -9.36
C PRO A 82 11.00 6.57 -9.47
N ALA A 83 12.01 5.80 -9.86
CA ALA A 83 11.93 4.33 -9.98
C ALA A 83 11.69 3.61 -8.64
N SER A 84 12.01 4.26 -7.52
CA SER A 84 11.76 3.75 -6.18
C SER A 84 10.38 4.13 -5.60
N LEU A 85 9.46 4.59 -6.45
CA LEU A 85 8.08 4.84 -6.08
C LEU A 85 7.43 3.50 -5.70
N HIS A 86 6.92 3.41 -4.45
CA HIS A 86 6.40 2.15 -3.91
C HIS A 86 4.87 2.11 -3.91
N GLY A 87 4.23 3.06 -3.23
CA GLY A 87 2.78 3.17 -3.20
C GLY A 87 2.31 4.53 -3.66
N PHE A 88 1.21 4.58 -4.40
CA PHE A 88 0.59 5.82 -4.83
C PHE A 88 -0.92 5.67 -4.94
N VAL A 89 -1.59 6.80 -4.94
CA VAL A 89 -3.02 6.90 -5.24
C VAL A 89 -3.24 8.01 -6.27
N ILE A 90 -4.32 7.91 -7.03
CA ILE A 90 -4.84 9.01 -7.83
C ILE A 90 -6.05 9.57 -7.08
N ARG A 91 -6.03 10.87 -6.80
CA ARG A 91 -7.09 11.53 -6.04
C ARG A 91 -7.51 12.83 -6.68
N LYS A 92 -8.82 13.01 -6.77
CA LYS A 92 -9.42 14.29 -7.12
C LYS A 92 -9.52 15.15 -5.86
N VAL A 93 -8.88 16.29 -5.90
CA VAL A 93 -8.93 17.35 -4.88
C VAL A 93 -9.46 18.64 -5.51
N ALA A 94 -9.64 19.72 -4.74
CA ALA A 94 -10.22 20.95 -5.27
C ALA A 94 -9.47 21.54 -6.49
N ALA A 95 -8.14 21.35 -6.55
CA ALA A 95 -7.29 21.86 -7.62
C ALA A 95 -7.25 20.96 -8.88
N GLY A 96 -7.79 19.76 -8.85
CA GLY A 96 -7.74 18.81 -9.97
C GLY A 96 -7.54 17.37 -9.53
N GLU A 97 -7.13 16.52 -10.46
CA GLU A 97 -6.81 15.11 -10.22
C GLU A 97 -5.29 14.91 -10.27
N PHE A 98 -4.73 14.31 -9.22
CA PHE A 98 -3.28 14.20 -9.02
C PHE A 98 -2.88 12.81 -8.57
N ILE A 99 -1.63 12.46 -8.87
CA ILE A 99 -0.90 11.34 -8.28
C ILE A 99 -0.29 11.82 -6.96
N PHE A 100 -0.55 11.10 -5.86
CA PHE A 100 0.15 11.24 -4.58
C PHE A 100 0.92 9.96 -4.34
N ALA A 101 2.24 10.06 -4.15
CA ALA A 101 3.11 8.88 -4.13
C ALA A 101 4.18 8.94 -3.05
N ALA A 102 4.41 7.79 -2.41
CA ALA A 102 5.53 7.58 -1.51
C ALA A 102 6.74 7.04 -2.29
N VAL A 103 7.85 7.75 -2.23
CA VAL A 103 9.12 7.39 -2.87
C VAL A 103 10.00 6.70 -1.83
N LEU A 104 9.97 5.37 -1.81
CA LEU A 104 10.62 4.53 -0.79
C LEU A 104 12.13 4.77 -0.71
N GLY A 105 12.82 4.83 -1.85
CA GLY A 105 14.27 4.98 -1.91
C GLY A 105 14.77 6.34 -1.41
N GLU A 106 13.94 7.37 -1.48
CA GLU A 106 14.27 8.74 -1.10
C GLU A 106 13.55 9.17 0.19
N SER A 107 12.66 8.34 0.74
CA SER A 107 11.83 8.62 1.93
C SER A 107 11.14 9.99 1.85
N LYS A 108 10.56 10.32 0.70
CA LYS A 108 9.80 11.54 0.45
C LYS A 108 8.42 11.21 -0.12
N VAL A 109 7.53 12.18 -0.09
CA VAL A 109 6.23 12.12 -0.78
C VAL A 109 6.22 13.14 -1.89
N ILE A 110 5.63 12.77 -3.02
CA ILE A 110 5.41 13.67 -4.15
C ILE A 110 3.93 13.79 -4.48
N GLN A 111 3.52 14.96 -4.93
CA GLN A 111 2.28 15.17 -5.67
C GLN A 111 2.66 15.52 -7.11
N ALA A 112 2.07 14.82 -8.07
CA ALA A 112 2.32 15.06 -9.48
C ALA A 112 1.02 15.15 -10.28
N ASN A 113 1.06 15.87 -11.38
CA ASN A 113 0.01 15.83 -12.40
C ASN A 113 -0.04 14.43 -13.06
N LEU A 114 -1.13 14.12 -13.75
CA LEU A 114 -1.28 12.85 -14.50
C LEU A 114 -0.33 12.73 -15.71
N ASP A 115 0.39 13.79 -16.05
CA ASP A 115 1.47 13.77 -17.04
C ASP A 115 2.85 13.45 -16.45
N GLY A 116 2.95 13.37 -15.11
CA GLY A 116 4.17 13.09 -14.38
C GLY A 116 4.93 14.33 -13.91
N SER A 117 4.47 15.55 -14.20
CA SER A 117 5.10 16.77 -13.69
C SER A 117 4.85 16.92 -12.18
N ILE A 118 5.94 16.97 -11.40
CA ILE A 118 5.86 17.10 -9.93
C ILE A 118 5.49 18.54 -9.58
N VAL A 119 4.45 18.69 -8.76
CA VAL A 119 3.92 20.02 -8.32
C VAL A 119 4.16 20.28 -6.84
N MET A 120 4.41 19.24 -6.03
CA MET A 120 4.75 19.39 -4.61
C MET A 120 5.62 18.21 -4.16
N GLU A 121 6.54 18.47 -3.24
CA GLU A 121 7.29 17.46 -2.51
C GLU A 121 7.18 17.68 -1.00
N ILE A 122 7.08 16.59 -0.26
CA ILE A 122 7.29 16.55 1.19
C ILE A 122 8.63 15.83 1.40
N PRO A 123 9.74 16.58 1.56
CA PRO A 123 11.06 15.99 1.69
C PRO A 123 11.22 15.32 3.04
N THR A 124 12.18 14.40 3.14
CA THR A 124 12.50 13.67 4.38
C THR A 124 12.69 14.60 5.59
N ALA A 125 13.27 15.79 5.38
CA ALA A 125 13.49 16.77 6.44
C ALA A 125 12.19 17.32 7.08
N SER A 126 11.05 17.20 6.41
CA SER A 126 9.74 17.62 6.94
C SER A 126 9.16 16.66 7.97
N PHE A 127 9.70 15.45 8.08
CA PHE A 127 9.29 14.47 9.09
C PHE A 127 9.97 14.74 10.42
N PRO A 128 9.30 14.51 11.59
CA PRO A 128 9.90 14.73 12.89
C PRO A 128 11.17 13.91 13.10
N ALA A 129 12.21 14.54 13.65
CA ALA A 129 13.51 13.93 13.82
C ALA A 129 13.48 12.64 14.66
N GLU A 130 12.63 12.59 15.68
CA GLU A 130 12.47 11.43 16.55
C GLU A 130 12.05 10.16 15.78
N GLN A 131 11.12 10.30 14.85
CA GLN A 131 10.63 9.19 14.00
C GLN A 131 11.53 8.97 12.79
N ARG A 132 12.17 10.00 12.27
CA ARG A 132 13.03 9.97 11.09
C ARG A 132 14.40 9.36 11.35
N ASP A 133 15.04 9.75 12.49
CA ASP A 133 16.46 9.47 12.75
C ASP A 133 16.65 8.22 13.63
N PHE A 134 15.70 7.28 13.61
CA PHE A 134 15.84 6.04 14.37
C PHE A 134 16.72 5.01 13.65
N VAL A 135 17.30 4.11 14.44
CA VAL A 135 18.08 2.96 13.95
C VAL A 135 17.58 1.67 14.56
N THR A 136 17.39 0.67 13.71
CA THR A 136 17.04 -0.68 14.14
C THR A 136 18.24 -1.60 13.94
N VAL A 137 18.60 -2.36 14.96
CA VAL A 137 19.63 -3.38 14.88
C VAL A 137 18.95 -4.74 14.80
N SER A 138 19.22 -5.51 13.75
CA SER A 138 18.62 -6.83 13.54
C SER A 138 19.69 -7.91 13.38
N LYS A 139 19.41 -9.14 13.86
CA LYS A 139 20.26 -10.31 13.58
C LYS A 139 20.09 -10.71 12.11
N VAL A 140 21.21 -10.96 11.44
CA VAL A 140 21.22 -11.48 10.07
C VAL A 140 20.89 -12.98 10.12
N LYS A 141 20.04 -13.44 9.21
CA LYS A 141 19.81 -14.88 9.06
C LYS A 141 21.10 -15.60 8.71
N ALA A 142 21.30 -16.81 9.22
CA ALA A 142 22.52 -17.60 9.04
C ALA A 142 22.92 -17.78 7.56
N GLU A 143 21.95 -17.86 6.65
CA GLU A 143 22.13 -17.94 5.20
C GLU A 143 22.71 -16.69 4.54
N ASP A 144 22.64 -15.52 5.22
CA ASP A 144 23.21 -14.24 4.79
C ASP A 144 24.50 -13.85 5.51
N ALA A 145 24.93 -14.65 6.48
CA ALA A 145 26.04 -14.33 7.39
C ALA A 145 27.43 -14.30 6.71
N GLY A 146 27.55 -14.71 5.47
CA GLY A 146 28.82 -14.74 4.73
C GLY A 146 28.94 -13.78 3.55
N LYS A 147 27.88 -12.99 3.24
CA LYS A 147 27.90 -12.10 2.09
C LYS A 147 28.42 -10.71 2.48
N PRO A 148 29.64 -10.33 2.06
CA PRO A 148 30.14 -8.99 2.33
C PRO A 148 29.32 -7.98 1.53
N LYS A 149 28.60 -7.12 2.21
CA LYS A 149 28.15 -5.85 1.63
C LYS A 149 28.93 -4.75 2.33
N PRO A 150 29.93 -4.17 1.68
CA PRO A 150 30.49 -2.91 2.16
C PRO A 150 29.37 -1.87 1.99
N ARG A 151 28.99 -1.22 3.09
CA ARG A 151 27.97 -0.20 3.05
C ARG A 151 28.44 1.05 3.75
N THR A 152 28.78 2.06 2.94
CA THR A 152 28.51 3.43 3.33
C THR A 152 27.22 3.77 2.58
N GLU A 153 26.07 3.61 3.22
CA GLU A 153 24.79 4.03 2.65
C GLU A 153 24.36 5.33 3.32
N GLU A 154 24.13 6.33 2.50
CA GLU A 154 23.31 7.45 2.92
C GLU A 154 21.86 6.95 2.93
N ILE A 155 21.31 6.81 4.12
CA ILE A 155 19.88 6.51 4.23
C ILE A 155 19.14 7.77 3.82
N ALA A 156 18.01 7.61 3.14
CA ALA A 156 17.17 8.71 2.66
C ALA A 156 16.75 9.73 3.75
N SER A 157 16.82 9.37 5.01
CA SER A 157 16.63 10.26 6.17
C SER A 157 17.82 11.18 6.49
N GLY A 158 18.90 11.16 5.70
CA GLY A 158 20.14 11.89 6.02
C GLY A 158 21.01 11.23 7.09
N VAL A 159 20.68 10.01 7.52
CA VAL A 159 21.53 9.21 8.39
C VAL A 159 22.53 8.45 7.53
N LYS A 160 23.82 8.67 7.77
CA LYS A 160 24.89 7.89 7.13
C LYS A 160 25.29 6.74 8.04
N ILE A 161 25.34 5.54 7.49
CA ILE A 161 25.81 4.35 8.20
C ILE A 161 27.14 3.93 7.61
N ALA A 162 28.20 3.94 8.42
CA ALA A 162 29.45 3.24 8.12
C ALA A 162 29.49 1.96 8.94
N GLU A 163 29.61 0.82 8.27
CA GLU A 163 29.58 -0.49 8.91
C GLU A 163 30.89 -1.23 8.71
N THR A 164 31.52 -1.63 9.81
CA THR A 164 32.66 -2.57 9.84
C THR A 164 32.18 -3.93 10.36
N LYS A 165 33.11 -4.90 10.46
CA LYS A 165 32.79 -6.21 11.08
C LYS A 165 32.39 -6.08 12.55
N THR A 166 32.86 -5.08 13.25
CA THR A 166 32.75 -4.93 14.71
C THR A 166 32.06 -3.65 15.14
N GLU A 167 31.91 -2.68 14.26
CA GLU A 167 31.36 -1.37 14.61
C GLU A 167 30.37 -0.88 13.57
N LEU A 168 29.43 -0.12 14.07
CA LEU A 168 28.43 0.61 13.30
C LEU A 168 28.52 2.08 13.69
N THR A 169 28.96 2.92 12.78
CA THR A 169 28.98 4.37 12.99
C THR A 169 27.77 4.98 12.33
N LEU A 170 26.95 5.65 13.12
CA LEU A 170 25.78 6.38 12.65
C LEU A 170 26.11 7.86 12.67
N LYS A 171 26.07 8.50 11.50
CA LYS A 171 26.13 9.95 11.40
C LYS A 171 24.71 10.46 11.19
N LEU A 172 24.12 11.02 12.23
CA LEU A 172 22.75 11.52 12.22
C LEU A 172 22.65 12.81 11.39
N ALA A 173 21.45 13.13 10.91
CA ALA A 173 21.18 14.34 10.12
C ALA A 173 21.53 15.64 10.85
N ASN A 174 21.52 15.64 12.18
CA ASN A 174 21.94 16.76 13.04
C ASN A 174 23.49 16.86 13.22
N GLY A 175 24.27 16.00 12.54
CA GLY A 175 25.73 15.97 12.64
C GLY A 175 26.29 15.14 13.82
N THR A 176 25.44 14.59 14.69
CA THR A 176 25.88 13.74 15.78
C THR A 176 26.35 12.38 15.25
N GLU A 177 27.50 11.89 15.74
CA GLU A 177 27.97 10.55 15.46
C GLU A 177 27.73 9.63 16.68
N LYS A 178 27.19 8.44 16.40
CA LYS A 178 26.98 7.39 17.40
C LYS A 178 27.67 6.12 16.93
N VAL A 179 28.61 5.63 17.70
CA VAL A 179 29.31 4.35 17.45
C VAL A 179 28.65 3.27 18.30
N ILE A 180 28.26 2.17 17.65
CA ILE A 180 27.69 0.98 18.30
C ILE A 180 28.62 -0.20 18.00
N THR A 181 29.16 -0.82 19.04
CA THR A 181 29.83 -2.11 18.90
C THR A 181 28.81 -3.17 18.58
N LYS A 182 29.03 -3.91 17.52
CA LYS A 182 28.07 -4.96 17.08
C LYS A 182 28.66 -6.35 17.29
N GLU A 183 27.78 -7.26 17.67
CA GLU A 183 28.10 -8.67 17.65
C GLU A 183 28.14 -9.19 16.19
N PRO A 184 28.92 -10.28 15.92
CA PRO A 184 28.92 -10.89 14.59
C PRO A 184 27.52 -11.26 14.12
N GLY A 185 27.20 -10.94 12.87
CA GLY A 185 25.90 -11.24 12.29
C GLY A 185 24.79 -10.23 12.61
N VAL A 186 25.14 -9.06 13.15
CA VAL A 186 24.17 -7.97 13.38
C VAL A 186 24.28 -6.94 12.26
N ARG A 187 23.14 -6.58 11.66
CA ARG A 187 23.00 -5.47 10.72
C ARG A 187 22.17 -4.36 11.33
N ALA A 188 22.48 -3.13 10.96
CA ALA A 188 21.61 -2.02 11.25
C ALA A 188 20.87 -1.56 10.00
N ALA A 189 19.64 -1.17 10.22
CA ALA A 189 18.84 -0.41 9.26
C ALA A 189 18.21 0.74 10.03
N GLY A 190 17.97 1.85 9.35
CA GLY A 190 17.35 3.00 10.00
C GLY A 190 16.73 3.92 8.98
N GLY A 191 16.17 5.00 9.49
CA GLY A 191 15.47 6.00 8.71
C GLY A 191 14.10 5.55 8.25
N LEU A 192 13.36 6.50 7.74
CA LEU A 192 12.02 6.27 7.20
C LEU A 192 12.05 5.36 5.98
N LYS A 193 11.05 4.50 5.88
CA LYS A 193 10.80 3.63 4.74
C LYS A 193 9.33 3.77 4.32
N LEU A 194 9.04 4.89 3.68
CA LEU A 194 7.68 5.27 3.30
C LEU A 194 7.15 4.32 2.23
N THR A 195 5.99 3.72 2.48
CA THR A 195 5.43 2.71 1.59
C THR A 195 4.18 3.17 0.86
N ASN A 196 3.42 4.11 1.42
CA ASN A 196 2.22 4.64 0.78
C ASN A 196 1.84 6.01 1.38
N CYS A 197 0.99 6.73 0.65
CA CYS A 197 0.25 7.88 1.16
C CYS A 197 -1.15 7.91 0.55
N ASP A 198 -2.08 8.59 1.22
CA ASP A 198 -3.41 8.91 0.70
C ASP A 198 -3.88 10.28 1.21
N VAL A 199 -4.93 10.82 0.60
CA VAL A 199 -5.43 12.18 0.88
C VAL A 199 -6.88 12.12 1.34
N ALA A 200 -7.16 12.72 2.50
CA ALA A 200 -8.51 12.80 3.04
C ALA A 200 -9.35 13.93 2.37
N PRO A 201 -10.68 13.92 2.53
CA PRO A 201 -11.56 14.95 1.96
C PRO A 201 -11.23 16.37 2.40
N ASN A 202 -10.66 16.55 3.60
CA ASN A 202 -10.22 17.83 4.13
C ASN A 202 -8.87 18.31 3.55
N GLY A 203 -8.24 17.52 2.67
CA GLY A 203 -6.95 17.80 2.04
C GLY A 203 -5.73 17.34 2.85
N ASP A 204 -5.90 16.78 4.04
CA ASP A 204 -4.79 16.22 4.81
C ASP A 204 -4.19 14.99 4.11
N ILE A 205 -2.86 14.95 4.08
CA ILE A 205 -2.08 13.88 3.45
C ILE A 205 -1.58 12.95 4.55
N TYR A 206 -1.95 11.69 4.48
CA TYR A 206 -1.54 10.62 5.39
C TYR A 206 -0.43 9.82 4.74
N VAL A 207 0.66 9.59 5.47
CA VAL A 207 1.86 8.91 4.95
C VAL A 207 2.26 7.81 5.94
N VAL A 208 2.47 6.59 5.45
CA VAL A 208 2.86 5.47 6.30
C VAL A 208 4.31 5.04 6.08
N ASP A 209 5.03 4.85 7.18
CA ASP A 209 6.39 4.30 7.25
C ASP A 209 6.32 2.75 7.39
N GLY A 210 5.77 2.09 6.37
CA GLY A 210 5.38 0.67 6.47
C GLY A 210 6.55 -0.31 6.54
N TYR A 211 7.70 0.02 5.96
CA TYR A 211 8.93 -0.78 6.08
C TYR A 211 9.89 -0.27 7.16
N GLY A 212 9.54 0.81 7.85
CA GLY A 212 10.23 1.29 9.02
C GLY A 212 9.56 0.80 10.30
N LYS A 213 9.03 1.72 11.10
CA LYS A 213 8.35 1.42 12.37
C LYS A 213 6.83 1.58 12.34
N SER A 214 6.25 1.64 11.15
CA SER A 214 4.79 1.75 10.97
C SER A 214 4.18 3.03 11.55
N TRP A 215 4.93 4.12 11.61
CA TRP A 215 4.40 5.43 11.93
C TRP A 215 3.49 5.93 10.82
N ILE A 216 2.46 6.65 11.19
CA ILE A 216 1.54 7.33 10.27
C ILE A 216 1.65 8.82 10.52
N PHE A 217 2.14 9.55 9.51
CA PHE A 217 2.34 10.99 9.55
C PHE A 217 1.20 11.69 8.85
N VAL A 218 0.78 12.82 9.41
CA VAL A 218 -0.25 13.67 8.83
C VAL A 218 0.36 15.01 8.44
N PHE A 219 0.14 15.41 7.21
CA PHE A 219 0.53 16.71 6.67
C PHE A 219 -0.73 17.45 6.17
N ASP A 220 -0.69 18.76 6.15
CA ASP A 220 -1.73 19.53 5.48
C ASP A 220 -1.58 19.45 3.94
N SER A 221 -2.53 20.03 3.22
CA SER A 221 -2.55 20.06 1.74
C SER A 221 -1.37 20.82 1.10
N LYS A 222 -0.54 21.50 1.89
CA LYS A 222 0.68 22.20 1.46
C LYS A 222 1.95 21.44 1.86
N GLY A 223 1.81 20.23 2.43
CA GLY A 223 2.95 19.42 2.89
C GLY A 223 3.57 19.88 4.21
N LYS A 224 2.87 20.70 5.01
CA LYS A 224 3.32 21.06 6.36
C LYS A 224 2.89 19.98 7.36
N PHE A 225 3.84 19.52 8.17
CA PHE A 225 3.59 18.52 9.21
C PHE A 225 2.53 19.00 10.23
N LYS A 226 1.61 18.09 10.59
CA LYS A 226 0.54 18.29 11.57
C LYS A 226 0.68 17.39 12.79
N SER A 227 0.76 16.08 12.57
CA SER A 227 0.78 15.09 13.66
C SER A 227 1.37 13.76 13.20
N VAL A 228 1.66 12.88 14.17
CA VAL A 228 2.09 11.50 13.94
C VAL A 228 1.40 10.60 14.96
N PHE A 229 1.03 9.39 14.52
CA PHE A 229 0.44 8.35 15.38
C PHE A 229 0.81 6.96 14.85
N GLY A 230 0.27 5.90 15.46
CA GLY A 230 0.57 4.53 15.07
C GLY A 230 1.89 4.03 15.65
N GLY A 231 2.68 3.33 14.83
CA GLY A 231 3.90 2.69 15.29
C GLY A 231 3.66 1.38 16.05
N PRO A 232 4.71 0.80 16.67
CA PRO A 232 4.64 -0.52 17.30
C PRO A 232 4.01 -0.50 18.70
N GLY A 233 3.69 0.69 19.24
CA GLY A 233 3.10 0.86 20.57
C GLY A 233 1.58 0.85 20.57
N GLU A 234 1.02 0.87 21.79
CA GLU A 234 -0.43 1.03 22.01
C GLU A 234 -0.93 2.39 21.47
N PRO A 235 -2.19 2.50 21.04
CA PRO A 235 -3.21 1.44 21.06
C PRO A 235 -3.21 0.56 19.79
N LEU A 236 -2.49 0.91 18.73
CA LEU A 236 -2.60 0.24 17.43
C LEU A 236 -1.68 -0.97 17.32
N LYS A 237 -0.52 -0.97 17.98
CA LYS A 237 0.50 -2.04 17.93
C LYS A 237 0.80 -2.48 16.49
N LEU A 238 1.06 -1.53 15.58
CA LEU A 238 1.24 -1.84 14.17
C LEU A 238 2.54 -2.61 13.91
N ALA A 239 2.47 -3.59 13.01
CA ALA A 239 3.64 -4.33 12.55
C ALA A 239 3.63 -4.41 11.02
N ASN A 240 4.58 -3.74 10.38
CA ASN A 240 4.63 -3.64 8.93
C ASN A 240 3.27 -3.16 8.37
N ALA A 241 2.79 -2.00 8.85
CA ALA A 241 1.60 -1.32 8.33
C ALA A 241 1.89 -0.90 6.88
N HIS A 242 1.68 -1.84 5.96
CA HIS A 242 2.25 -1.78 4.64
C HIS A 242 1.71 -0.63 3.80
N LYS A 243 0.40 -0.41 3.87
CA LYS A 243 -0.28 0.71 3.19
C LYS A 243 -1.44 1.23 4.01
N ILE A 244 -1.84 2.46 3.68
CA ILE A 244 -2.96 3.15 4.31
C ILE A 244 -3.81 3.80 3.23
N PHE A 245 -5.12 3.80 3.46
CA PHE A 245 -6.10 4.36 2.53
C PHE A 245 -7.19 5.10 3.28
N VAL A 246 -7.69 6.18 2.69
CA VAL A 246 -8.86 6.90 3.21
C VAL A 246 -10.13 6.20 2.73
N ASP A 247 -10.82 5.54 3.65
CA ASP A 247 -12.08 4.85 3.39
C ASP A 247 -13.25 5.85 3.45
N ARG A 248 -13.67 6.30 2.28
CA ARG A 248 -14.75 7.27 2.09
C ARG A 248 -16.15 6.62 2.04
N ARG A 249 -16.24 5.31 2.26
CA ARG A 249 -17.54 4.61 2.41
C ARG A 249 -18.24 4.98 3.71
N PHE A 250 -17.52 5.59 4.64
CA PHE A 250 -18.00 6.02 5.95
C PHE A 250 -18.05 7.55 6.05
N GLU A 251 -19.00 8.07 6.86
CA GLU A 251 -19.11 9.46 7.23
C GLU A 251 -19.13 9.59 8.76
N PRO A 252 -18.12 10.19 9.39
CA PRO A 252 -16.92 10.72 8.77
C PRO A 252 -16.03 9.64 8.15
N ALA A 253 -15.19 10.03 7.17
CA ALA A 253 -14.24 9.14 6.54
C ALA A 253 -13.27 8.53 7.57
N ARG A 254 -12.78 7.33 7.31
CA ARG A 254 -11.87 6.57 8.18
C ARG A 254 -10.55 6.29 7.48
N LEU A 255 -9.53 5.95 8.25
CA LEU A 255 -8.32 5.34 7.68
C LEU A 255 -8.44 3.82 7.74
N MET A 256 -8.17 3.18 6.61
CA MET A 256 -7.98 1.73 6.49
C MET A 256 -6.49 1.44 6.47
N ILE A 257 -6.01 0.62 7.38
CA ILE A 257 -4.59 0.27 7.54
C ILE A 257 -4.40 -1.20 7.20
N CYS A 258 -3.53 -1.49 6.23
CA CYS A 258 -3.05 -2.84 5.93
C CYS A 258 -1.98 -3.25 6.96
N ASP A 259 -2.36 -3.74 8.12
CA ASP A 259 -1.44 -4.20 9.18
C ASP A 259 -0.93 -5.61 8.85
N ARG A 260 -0.03 -5.64 7.84
CA ARG A 260 0.44 -6.85 7.16
C ARG A 260 1.11 -7.85 8.09
N GLY A 261 1.88 -7.36 9.07
CA GLY A 261 2.57 -8.21 10.03
C GLY A 261 1.61 -8.99 10.93
N HIS A 262 0.45 -8.41 11.24
CA HIS A 262 -0.60 -9.06 12.03
C HIS A 262 -1.71 -9.70 11.18
N LYS A 263 -1.58 -9.67 9.84
CA LYS A 263 -2.54 -10.30 8.91
C LYS A 263 -3.97 -9.78 9.06
N ARG A 264 -4.11 -8.46 9.25
CA ARG A 264 -5.40 -7.82 9.52
C ARG A 264 -5.52 -6.46 8.83
N MET A 265 -6.76 -5.98 8.70
CA MET A 265 -7.10 -4.62 8.32
C MET A 265 -7.69 -3.90 9.52
N LEU A 266 -7.21 -2.69 9.79
CA LEU A 266 -7.70 -1.85 10.89
C LEU A 266 -8.41 -0.62 10.35
N HIS A 267 -9.48 -0.22 11.00
CA HIS A 267 -10.05 1.11 10.89
C HIS A 267 -9.60 2.01 12.06
N THR A 268 -9.15 3.21 11.72
CA THR A 268 -9.02 4.31 12.68
C THR A 268 -9.82 5.52 12.20
N SER A 269 -10.12 6.44 13.11
CA SER A 269 -10.52 7.79 12.71
C SER A 269 -9.36 8.53 12.03
N LEU A 270 -9.63 9.69 11.44
CA LEU A 270 -8.59 10.50 10.77
C LEU A 270 -7.55 11.06 11.74
N ASP A 271 -7.85 11.14 13.04
CA ASP A 271 -6.92 11.54 14.11
C ASP A 271 -6.19 10.34 14.76
N GLY A 272 -6.41 9.12 14.25
CA GLY A 272 -5.69 7.91 14.66
C GLY A 272 -6.32 7.12 15.80
N ALA A 273 -7.51 7.47 16.29
CA ALA A 273 -8.20 6.66 17.28
C ALA A 273 -8.67 5.33 16.68
N LEU A 274 -8.37 4.21 17.35
CA LEU A 274 -8.78 2.88 16.92
C LEU A 274 -10.30 2.76 16.91
N ILE A 275 -10.87 2.37 15.76
CA ILE A 275 -12.30 2.05 15.62
C ILE A 275 -12.51 0.54 15.73
N GLY A 276 -11.65 -0.27 15.11
CA GLY A 276 -11.73 -1.72 15.17
C GLY A 276 -10.98 -2.43 14.04
N GLU A 277 -10.99 -3.76 14.13
CA GLU A 277 -10.54 -4.64 13.07
C GLU A 277 -11.71 -4.90 12.12
N ILE A 278 -11.50 -4.72 10.81
CA ILE A 278 -12.54 -4.95 9.80
C ILE A 278 -12.35 -6.26 9.04
N ALA A 279 -11.14 -6.77 9.01
CA ALA A 279 -10.81 -8.05 8.39
C ALA A 279 -9.63 -8.71 9.09
N THR A 280 -9.71 -10.01 9.32
CA THR A 280 -8.70 -10.85 9.98
C THR A 280 -8.43 -12.12 9.17
N ASP A 281 -7.47 -12.94 9.60
CA ASP A 281 -7.10 -14.20 8.96
C ASP A 281 -6.73 -14.06 7.47
N MET A 282 -6.06 -12.95 7.16
CA MET A 282 -5.65 -12.62 5.81
C MET A 282 -4.26 -13.21 5.49
N ARG A 283 -4.00 -13.37 4.20
CA ARG A 283 -2.69 -13.79 3.68
C ARG A 283 -1.72 -12.60 3.53
N ASN A 284 -1.51 -11.83 4.60
CA ASN A 284 -0.64 -10.66 4.66
C ASN A 284 -1.12 -9.53 3.71
N PRO A 285 -2.09 -8.69 4.11
CA PRO A 285 -2.66 -7.63 3.28
C PRO A 285 -1.62 -6.60 2.88
N SER A 286 -1.54 -6.29 1.59
CA SER A 286 -0.55 -5.38 1.01
C SER A 286 -1.14 -4.08 0.52
N SER A 287 -2.31 -4.11 -0.09
CA SER A 287 -2.99 -2.96 -0.66
C SER A 287 -4.50 -3.16 -0.63
N ALA A 288 -5.26 -2.07 -0.69
CA ALA A 288 -6.71 -2.11 -0.76
C ALA A 288 -7.27 -0.99 -1.66
N SER A 289 -8.47 -1.22 -2.20
CA SER A 289 -9.21 -0.21 -2.94
C SER A 289 -10.71 -0.37 -2.67
N PHE A 290 -11.48 0.68 -2.96
CA PHE A 290 -12.91 0.75 -2.65
C PHE A 290 -13.74 1.10 -3.88
N HIS A 291 -14.89 0.43 -4.04
CA HIS A 291 -15.87 0.75 -5.06
C HIS A 291 -17.30 0.45 -4.55
N GLY A 292 -18.15 1.46 -4.48
CA GLY A 292 -19.44 1.33 -3.79
C GLY A 292 -19.21 0.91 -2.33
N ASP A 293 -19.91 -0.13 -1.87
CA ASP A 293 -19.72 -0.68 -0.52
C ASP A 293 -18.64 -1.78 -0.44
N LEU A 294 -17.98 -2.10 -1.55
CA LEU A 294 -16.96 -3.14 -1.62
C LEU A 294 -15.56 -2.59 -1.35
N MET A 295 -14.72 -3.45 -0.77
CA MET A 295 -13.28 -3.31 -0.65
C MET A 295 -12.62 -4.53 -1.27
N CYS A 296 -11.67 -4.35 -2.20
CA CYS A 296 -10.77 -5.41 -2.62
C CYS A 296 -9.41 -5.26 -1.94
N VAL A 297 -8.77 -6.38 -1.62
CA VAL A 297 -7.49 -6.42 -0.92
C VAL A 297 -6.52 -7.36 -1.63
N ALA A 298 -5.33 -6.86 -1.94
CA ALA A 298 -4.21 -7.68 -2.36
C ALA A 298 -3.53 -8.29 -1.14
N GLU A 299 -3.45 -9.60 -1.07
CA GLU A 299 -2.81 -10.35 0.01
C GLU A 299 -1.54 -11.01 -0.53
N ILE A 300 -0.35 -10.49 -0.14
CA ILE A 300 0.93 -10.83 -0.78
C ILE A 300 1.28 -12.31 -0.73
N ALA A 301 0.74 -13.05 0.23
CA ALA A 301 0.94 -14.49 0.32
C ALA A 301 -0.07 -15.29 -0.53
N GLY A 302 -0.50 -14.70 -1.65
CA GLY A 302 -1.17 -15.40 -2.74
C GLY A 302 -2.70 -15.44 -2.63
N ASN A 303 -3.35 -14.30 -2.43
CA ASN A 303 -4.80 -14.17 -2.53
C ASN A 303 -5.22 -12.75 -2.91
N VAL A 304 -6.36 -12.61 -3.55
CA VAL A 304 -7.13 -11.36 -3.66
C VAL A 304 -8.47 -11.61 -3.01
N SER A 305 -8.82 -10.83 -2.01
CA SER A 305 -10.11 -10.95 -1.33
C SER A 305 -11.00 -9.73 -1.54
N VAL A 306 -12.31 -9.96 -1.54
CA VAL A 306 -13.32 -8.91 -1.62
C VAL A 306 -14.17 -8.93 -0.37
N TRP A 307 -14.42 -7.76 0.21
CA TRP A 307 -15.10 -7.57 1.48
C TRP A 307 -16.21 -6.54 1.33
N ASP A 308 -17.31 -6.73 2.01
CA ASP A 308 -18.34 -5.71 2.13
C ASP A 308 -17.97 -4.64 3.18
N LYS A 309 -18.81 -3.65 3.31
CA LYS A 309 -18.62 -2.52 4.23
C LYS A 309 -18.69 -2.94 5.70
N GLU A 310 -19.39 -4.02 5.99
CA GLU A 310 -19.56 -4.62 7.32
C GLU A 310 -18.38 -5.50 7.73
N GLY A 311 -17.40 -5.74 6.81
CA GLY A 311 -16.24 -6.56 7.07
C GLY A 311 -16.46 -8.04 6.83
N LYS A 312 -17.49 -8.41 6.06
CA LYS A 312 -17.71 -9.78 5.62
C LYS A 312 -16.95 -10.04 4.32
N ARG A 313 -16.17 -11.12 4.27
CA ARG A 313 -15.55 -11.60 3.04
C ARG A 313 -16.61 -12.16 2.11
N VAL A 314 -16.70 -11.59 0.89
CA VAL A 314 -17.73 -11.94 -0.10
C VAL A 314 -17.16 -12.68 -1.33
N ALA A 315 -15.85 -12.59 -1.57
CA ALA A 315 -15.18 -13.36 -2.61
C ALA A 315 -13.68 -13.55 -2.34
N ASP A 316 -13.10 -14.61 -2.88
CA ASP A 316 -11.66 -14.83 -3.04
C ASP A 316 -11.35 -15.06 -4.52
N LEU A 317 -10.33 -14.38 -5.04
CA LEU A 317 -9.97 -14.40 -6.46
C LEU A 317 -8.51 -14.82 -6.61
N GLY A 318 -8.23 -15.67 -7.58
CA GLY A 318 -6.88 -16.05 -7.95
C GLY A 318 -6.08 -16.73 -6.85
N THR A 319 -6.72 -17.31 -5.84
CA THR A 319 -6.07 -17.89 -4.67
C THR A 319 -5.00 -18.91 -5.05
N SER A 320 -3.75 -18.63 -4.64
CA SER A 320 -2.65 -19.58 -4.77
C SER A 320 -2.85 -20.78 -3.85
N PRO A 321 -2.56 -22.03 -4.30
CA PRO A 321 -2.59 -23.20 -3.43
C PRO A 321 -1.53 -23.13 -2.31
N GLN A 322 -0.48 -22.34 -2.51
CA GLN A 322 0.58 -22.10 -1.52
C GLN A 322 0.33 -20.75 -0.83
N PRO A 323 0.09 -20.71 0.50
CA PRO A 323 -0.13 -19.45 1.22
C PRO A 323 1.19 -18.72 1.51
N THR A 324 1.97 -18.47 0.49
CA THR A 324 3.26 -17.78 0.55
C THR A 324 3.48 -16.92 -0.69
N ASN A 325 4.22 -15.83 -0.54
CA ASN A 325 4.61 -15.00 -1.67
C ASN A 325 5.68 -15.69 -2.53
N THR A 326 5.53 -15.59 -3.84
CA THR A 326 6.39 -16.27 -4.82
C THR A 326 6.82 -15.29 -5.94
N PRO A 327 7.58 -14.21 -5.63
CA PRO A 327 7.90 -13.15 -6.58
C PRO A 327 8.87 -13.58 -7.69
N GLY A 328 9.49 -14.73 -7.55
CA GLY A 328 10.46 -15.28 -8.52
C GLY A 328 9.87 -16.21 -9.58
N ILE A 329 8.54 -16.42 -9.62
CA ILE A 329 7.91 -17.25 -10.63
C ILE A 329 7.98 -16.55 -12.00
N ALA A 330 8.64 -17.19 -12.97
CA ALA A 330 8.83 -16.65 -14.31
C ALA A 330 7.53 -16.70 -15.14
N PRO A 331 7.37 -15.83 -16.17
CA PRO A 331 6.17 -15.76 -17.00
C PRO A 331 5.71 -17.10 -17.58
N LYS A 332 6.65 -17.96 -17.99
CA LYS A 332 6.35 -19.30 -18.54
C LYS A 332 5.66 -20.25 -17.54
N ASP A 333 5.80 -19.97 -16.24
CA ASP A 333 5.27 -20.80 -15.15
C ASP A 333 4.02 -20.15 -14.52
N TRP A 334 3.57 -18.99 -15.00
CA TRP A 334 2.36 -18.35 -14.53
C TRP A 334 1.12 -19.16 -14.88
N LYS A 335 0.25 -19.33 -13.93
CA LYS A 335 -1.05 -19.97 -14.15
C LYS A 335 -2.11 -18.88 -14.39
N ALA A 336 -2.96 -19.10 -15.39
CA ALA A 336 -4.05 -18.17 -15.70
C ALA A 336 -4.97 -17.99 -14.48
N GLY A 337 -5.22 -16.74 -14.12
CA GLY A 337 -6.10 -16.38 -13.02
C GLY A 337 -5.59 -16.71 -11.61
N ILE A 338 -4.39 -17.29 -11.46
CA ILE A 338 -3.77 -17.59 -10.15
C ILE A 338 -2.69 -16.53 -9.87
N VAL A 339 -2.79 -15.90 -8.71
CA VAL A 339 -1.83 -14.88 -8.26
C VAL A 339 -0.58 -15.53 -7.65
N THR A 340 0.54 -14.77 -7.64
CA THR A 340 1.82 -15.20 -7.06
C THR A 340 2.20 -14.39 -5.84
N SER A 341 2.24 -13.06 -5.97
CA SER A 341 2.58 -12.14 -4.89
C SER A 341 1.81 -10.82 -5.05
N PRO A 342 0.48 -10.81 -4.83
CA PRO A 342 -0.35 -9.63 -4.97
C PRO A 342 0.17 -8.47 -4.14
N HIS A 343 0.41 -7.30 -4.76
CA HIS A 343 1.04 -6.19 -4.07
C HIS A 343 0.26 -4.89 -4.14
N GLY A 344 -0.16 -4.46 -5.32
CA GLY A 344 -1.04 -3.33 -5.55
C GLY A 344 -2.40 -3.77 -6.08
N ILE A 345 -3.47 -3.05 -5.76
CA ILE A 345 -4.83 -3.40 -6.22
C ILE A 345 -5.69 -2.16 -6.36
N THR A 346 -6.57 -2.15 -7.36
CA THR A 346 -7.56 -1.10 -7.53
C THR A 346 -8.84 -1.64 -8.15
N PHE A 347 -9.94 -0.95 -7.91
CA PHE A 347 -11.10 -1.03 -8.80
C PHE A 347 -10.92 -0.08 -9.97
N ASP A 348 -11.38 -0.47 -11.16
CA ASP A 348 -11.64 0.49 -12.22
C ASP A 348 -13.02 1.18 -12.03
N ASN A 349 -13.34 2.12 -12.91
CA ASN A 349 -14.58 2.91 -12.82
C ASN A 349 -15.86 2.08 -12.95
N ASP A 350 -15.77 0.87 -13.52
CA ASP A 350 -16.87 -0.06 -13.72
C ASP A 350 -16.97 -1.12 -12.60
N GLY A 351 -16.05 -1.08 -11.62
CA GLY A 351 -16.00 -2.03 -10.51
C GLY A 351 -15.28 -3.33 -10.83
N ASN A 352 -14.54 -3.40 -11.95
CA ASN A 352 -13.62 -4.49 -12.20
C ASN A 352 -12.40 -4.35 -11.32
N ILE A 353 -11.76 -5.46 -10.96
CA ILE A 353 -10.58 -5.48 -10.10
C ILE A 353 -9.33 -5.65 -10.96
N LEU A 354 -8.35 -4.77 -10.75
CA LEU A 354 -7.00 -4.84 -11.31
C LEU A 354 -6.01 -4.99 -10.18
N GLU A 355 -5.09 -5.92 -10.34
CA GLU A 355 -4.07 -6.25 -9.35
C GLU A 355 -2.71 -6.30 -10.01
N THR A 356 -1.65 -5.81 -9.33
CA THR A 356 -0.26 -5.92 -9.77
C THR A 356 0.56 -6.67 -8.74
N GLU A 357 1.45 -7.54 -9.23
CA GLU A 357 2.24 -8.42 -8.38
C GLU A 357 3.64 -7.87 -8.10
N TRP A 358 4.18 -8.17 -6.92
CA TRP A 358 5.62 -8.11 -6.68
C TRP A 358 6.31 -9.22 -7.47
N ASN A 359 6.85 -8.87 -8.62
CA ASN A 359 7.46 -9.82 -9.55
C ASN A 359 8.45 -9.12 -10.47
N LYS A 360 9.61 -9.74 -10.74
CA LYS A 360 10.70 -9.17 -11.56
C LYS A 360 10.30 -8.82 -12.99
N TRP A 361 9.27 -9.48 -13.51
CA TRP A 361 8.79 -9.23 -14.88
C TRP A 361 7.59 -8.30 -14.90
N GLY A 362 7.03 -8.02 -13.72
CA GLY A 362 5.77 -7.33 -13.56
C GLY A 362 4.60 -8.11 -14.15
N ARG A 363 3.50 -8.16 -13.42
CA ARG A 363 2.28 -8.84 -13.88
C ARG A 363 1.09 -8.05 -13.40
N VAL A 364 0.10 -7.89 -14.27
CA VAL A 364 -1.20 -7.32 -13.92
C VAL A 364 -2.28 -8.33 -14.26
N LEU A 365 -3.14 -8.61 -13.30
CA LEU A 365 -4.33 -9.45 -13.49
C LEU A 365 -5.57 -8.58 -13.41
N ARG A 366 -6.62 -9.02 -14.11
CA ARG A 366 -7.94 -8.37 -14.12
C ARG A 366 -9.04 -9.37 -13.87
N TRP A 367 -10.02 -8.99 -13.09
CA TRP A 367 -11.29 -9.70 -12.92
C TRP A 367 -12.43 -8.76 -13.22
N ASN A 368 -13.26 -9.12 -14.21
CA ASN A 368 -14.43 -8.36 -14.59
C ASN A 368 -15.59 -8.68 -13.63
N ARG A 369 -16.27 -7.64 -13.16
CA ARG A 369 -17.49 -7.76 -12.38
C ARG A 369 -18.62 -8.24 -13.29
N LYS A 370 -19.42 -9.20 -12.80
CA LYS A 370 -20.62 -9.73 -13.47
C LYS A 370 -21.89 -9.06 -13.02
#